data_10da754b9860eb56166acee83e9d571b
#
_entry.id   10da754b9860eb56166acee83e9d571b
#
_cell.length_a   1.000
_cell.length_b   1.000
_cell.length_c   1.000
_cell.angle_alpha   90.00
_cell.angle_beta   90.00
_cell.angle_gamma   90.00
#
_symmetry.space_group_name_H-M   'P 1'
#
loop_
_entity.id
_entity.type
_entity.pdbx_description
1 polymer ?
#
loop_
_entity_poly.entity_id
_entity_poly.type
_entity_poly.pdbx_seq_one_letter_code
_entity_poly.pdbx_strand_id
1 'polypeptide(L)'
;MRFSFRYKIITLCIAASALPLILVCYFAGISLLYSLLALLACTLISGFFAAQLSAPLIDGMNSLETGLLNFKDGELATLLAYDGSDELGDLCRLYNQTAKQLRQEKQWIYQRELMLDKVLQSSPQAVLLTNDQGFIVYSNHSARSLLDAKSALEGAELENLLDSSCEQLTRAIHKGVDGLFTLDKADQESQTWHMATGRLLLNNQFHQLYVFK
;
A
#
# COMPACT_ATOMS: atom_id res chain seq x y z
N MET A 1 -20.23 15.87 -24.17
CA MET A 1 -20.89 16.17 -22.89
C MET A 1 -21.36 14.87 -22.26
N ARG A 2 -20.70 14.39 -21.18
CA ARG A 2 -21.21 13.25 -20.38
C ARG A 2 -22.29 13.81 -19.44
N PHE A 3 -23.55 13.62 -19.78
CA PHE A 3 -24.62 13.92 -18.83
C PHE A 3 -24.42 13.08 -17.57
N SER A 4 -24.38 13.76 -16.39
CA SER A 4 -24.29 13.09 -15.10
C SER A 4 -25.41 12.04 -14.99
N PHE A 5 -25.13 10.88 -14.40
CA PHE A 5 -26.06 9.78 -14.19
C PHE A 5 -27.38 10.23 -13.55
N ARG A 6 -27.32 11.25 -12.69
CA ARG A 6 -28.46 11.93 -12.08
C ARG A 6 -29.45 12.47 -13.12
N TYR A 7 -28.98 13.18 -14.14
CA TYR A 7 -29.86 13.72 -15.19
C TYR A 7 -30.52 12.61 -16.02
N LYS A 8 -29.82 11.50 -16.25
CA LYS A 8 -30.39 10.37 -16.99
C LYS A 8 -31.55 9.70 -16.24
N ILE A 9 -31.42 9.52 -14.92
CA ILE A 9 -32.49 8.95 -14.09
C ILE A 9 -33.68 9.90 -14.04
N ILE A 10 -33.46 11.18 -13.78
CA ILE A 10 -34.53 12.18 -13.72
C ILE A 10 -35.28 12.25 -15.05
N THR A 11 -34.58 12.31 -16.18
CA THR A 11 -35.22 12.37 -17.50
C THR A 11 -35.99 11.10 -17.81
N LEU A 12 -35.49 9.91 -17.43
CA LEU A 12 -36.18 8.65 -17.63
C LEU A 12 -37.46 8.58 -16.80
N CYS A 13 -37.43 8.99 -15.53
CA CYS A 13 -38.62 9.01 -14.66
C CYS A 13 -39.69 10.02 -15.14
N ILE A 14 -39.26 11.20 -15.61
CA ILE A 14 -40.17 12.18 -16.21
C ILE A 14 -40.81 11.64 -17.48
N ALA A 15 -40.04 11.04 -18.38
CA ALA A 15 -40.57 10.44 -19.61
C ALA A 15 -41.52 9.28 -19.32
N ALA A 16 -41.19 8.42 -18.36
CA ALA A 16 -42.06 7.27 -17.98
C ALA A 16 -43.38 7.70 -17.36
N SER A 17 -43.41 8.83 -16.63
CA SER A 17 -44.66 9.35 -16.03
C SER A 17 -45.47 10.19 -17.00
N ALA A 18 -44.86 10.94 -17.91
CA ALA A 18 -45.54 11.81 -18.86
C ALA A 18 -46.25 11.04 -19.98
N LEU A 19 -45.66 9.96 -20.48
CA LEU A 19 -46.17 9.19 -21.59
C LEU A 19 -47.58 8.56 -21.33
N PRO A 20 -47.84 7.81 -20.24
CA PRO A 20 -49.15 7.28 -19.95
C PRO A 20 -50.20 8.37 -19.64
N LEU A 21 -49.77 9.49 -19.01
CA LEU A 21 -50.68 10.57 -18.72
C LEU A 21 -51.19 11.26 -19.98
N ILE A 22 -50.35 11.49 -20.99
CA ILE A 22 -50.73 12.04 -22.28
C ILE A 22 -51.78 11.12 -22.95
N LEU A 23 -51.53 9.81 -22.90
CA LEU A 23 -52.38 8.81 -23.51
C LEU A 23 -53.79 8.76 -22.83
N VAL A 24 -53.83 8.82 -21.51
CA VAL A 24 -55.09 8.87 -20.74
C VAL A 24 -55.88 10.14 -21.01
N CYS A 25 -55.22 11.32 -21.03
CA CYS A 25 -55.87 12.58 -21.33
C CYS A 25 -56.47 12.62 -22.75
N TYR A 26 -55.75 12.03 -23.72
CA TYR A 26 -56.23 11.93 -25.10
C TYR A 26 -57.50 11.08 -25.22
N PHE A 27 -57.54 9.89 -24.59
CA PHE A 27 -58.69 8.99 -24.64
C PHE A 27 -59.89 9.45 -23.80
N ALA A 28 -59.64 10.21 -22.71
CA ALA A 28 -60.71 10.70 -21.83
C ALA A 28 -61.44 11.97 -22.35
N GLY A 29 -60.95 12.57 -23.47
CA GLY A 29 -61.58 13.78 -24.04
C GLY A 29 -61.53 15.01 -23.12
N ILE A 30 -60.53 15.07 -22.21
CA ILE A 30 -60.34 16.18 -21.24
C ILE A 30 -59.92 17.44 -21.97
N SER A 31 -60.41 18.62 -21.54
CA SER A 31 -60.04 19.88 -22.14
C SER A 31 -58.51 20.09 -22.07
N LEU A 32 -57.96 20.69 -23.11
CA LEU A 32 -56.51 20.86 -23.31
C LEU A 32 -55.84 21.57 -22.12
N LEU A 33 -56.54 22.51 -21.47
CA LEU A 33 -56.05 23.23 -20.31
C LEU A 33 -55.82 22.33 -19.09
N TYR A 34 -56.76 21.47 -18.75
CA TYR A 34 -56.65 20.53 -17.61
C TYR A 34 -55.59 19.44 -17.87
N SER A 35 -55.47 18.98 -19.11
CA SER A 35 -54.44 18.01 -19.47
C SER A 35 -53.00 18.60 -19.34
N LEU A 36 -52.82 19.85 -19.68
CA LEU A 36 -51.55 20.54 -19.58
C LEU A 36 -51.15 20.82 -18.12
N LEU A 37 -52.15 21.21 -17.27
CA LEU A 37 -51.93 21.37 -15.83
C LEU A 37 -51.58 20.03 -15.13
N ALA A 38 -52.26 18.97 -15.48
CA ALA A 38 -51.99 17.63 -14.93
C ALA A 38 -50.61 17.12 -15.33
N LEU A 39 -50.20 17.37 -16.57
CA LEU A 39 -48.87 16.98 -17.08
C LEU A 39 -47.78 17.74 -16.35
N LEU A 40 -47.94 19.04 -16.14
CA LEU A 40 -46.98 19.88 -15.40
C LEU A 40 -46.86 19.43 -13.95
N ALA A 41 -47.99 19.18 -13.27
CA ALA A 41 -47.96 18.65 -11.89
C ALA A 41 -47.26 17.31 -11.79
N CYS A 42 -47.56 16.38 -12.70
CA CYS A 42 -46.99 15.05 -12.73
C CYS A 42 -45.46 15.08 -12.97
N THR A 43 -44.98 15.93 -13.89
CA THR A 43 -43.52 16.09 -14.15
C THR A 43 -42.78 16.69 -12.97
N LEU A 44 -43.36 17.67 -12.27
CA LEU A 44 -42.76 18.22 -11.06
C LEU A 44 -42.69 17.19 -9.92
N ILE A 45 -43.75 16.48 -9.67
CA ILE A 45 -43.79 15.46 -8.62
C ILE A 45 -42.82 14.32 -8.95
N SER A 46 -42.85 13.79 -10.16
CA SER A 46 -41.93 12.73 -10.61
C SER A 46 -40.48 13.15 -10.54
N GLY A 47 -40.15 14.38 -10.97
CA GLY A 47 -38.79 14.94 -10.89
C GLY A 47 -38.31 15.11 -9.46
N PHE A 48 -39.20 15.55 -8.56
CA PHE A 48 -38.87 15.68 -7.14
C PHE A 48 -38.56 14.32 -6.49
N PHE A 49 -39.43 13.33 -6.69
CA PHE A 49 -39.21 11.97 -6.16
C PHE A 49 -37.97 11.31 -6.77
N ALA A 50 -37.74 11.46 -8.07
CA ALA A 50 -36.54 10.94 -8.72
C ALA A 50 -35.26 11.59 -8.16
N ALA A 51 -35.27 12.88 -7.88
CA ALA A 51 -34.13 13.58 -7.28
C ALA A 51 -33.85 13.11 -5.86
N GLN A 52 -34.89 12.92 -5.04
CA GLN A 52 -34.76 12.42 -3.67
C GLN A 52 -34.23 11.00 -3.58
N LEU A 53 -34.73 10.09 -4.44
CA LEU A 53 -34.31 8.70 -4.47
C LEU A 53 -32.91 8.54 -5.06
N SER A 54 -32.49 9.38 -6.01
CA SER A 54 -31.18 9.27 -6.64
C SER A 54 -30.05 9.94 -5.84
N ALA A 55 -30.34 10.87 -4.95
CA ALA A 55 -29.33 11.60 -4.19
C ALA A 55 -28.42 10.67 -3.35
N PRO A 56 -28.95 9.79 -2.48
CA PRO A 56 -28.10 8.93 -1.65
C PRO A 56 -27.27 7.93 -2.47
N LEU A 57 -27.80 7.45 -3.60
CA LEU A 57 -27.09 6.55 -4.49
C LEU A 57 -25.88 7.25 -5.13
N ILE A 58 -26.04 8.50 -5.57
CA ILE A 58 -24.99 9.28 -6.18
C ILE A 58 -23.89 9.62 -5.16
N ASP A 59 -24.29 10.01 -3.96
CA ASP A 59 -23.35 10.31 -2.88
C ASP A 59 -22.56 9.08 -2.46
N GLY A 60 -23.21 7.92 -2.38
CA GLY A 60 -22.55 6.64 -2.13
C GLY A 60 -21.56 6.26 -3.23
N MET A 61 -21.93 6.44 -4.52
CA MET A 61 -21.03 6.20 -5.65
C MET A 61 -19.83 7.14 -5.65
N ASN A 62 -20.02 8.42 -5.38
CA ASN A 62 -18.94 9.40 -5.29
C ASN A 62 -17.99 9.08 -4.11
N SER A 63 -18.56 8.66 -2.99
CA SER A 63 -17.78 8.22 -1.83
C SER A 63 -16.94 6.99 -2.16
N LEU A 64 -17.52 6.02 -2.88
CA LEU A 64 -16.80 4.82 -3.34
C LEU A 64 -15.67 5.17 -4.33
N GLU A 65 -15.94 6.06 -5.30
CA GLU A 65 -14.93 6.54 -6.24
C GLU A 65 -13.76 7.20 -5.49
N THR A 66 -14.05 8.10 -4.55
CA THR A 66 -13.03 8.76 -3.72
C THR A 66 -12.25 7.76 -2.88
N GLY A 67 -12.95 6.80 -2.27
CA GLY A 67 -12.32 5.72 -1.51
C GLY A 67 -11.37 4.86 -2.35
N LEU A 68 -11.77 4.50 -3.57
CA LEU A 68 -10.94 3.73 -4.49
C LEU A 68 -9.70 4.52 -4.98
N LEU A 69 -9.83 5.83 -5.19
CA LEU A 69 -8.69 6.69 -5.52
C LEU A 69 -7.70 6.74 -4.37
N ASN A 70 -8.17 6.98 -3.13
CA ASN A 70 -7.32 6.95 -1.94
C ASN A 70 -6.66 5.59 -1.73
N PHE A 71 -7.39 4.50 -2.00
CA PHE A 71 -6.85 3.14 -1.96
C PHE A 71 -5.70 2.95 -2.97
N LYS A 72 -5.85 3.45 -4.20
CA LYS A 72 -4.80 3.45 -5.23
C LYS A 72 -3.53 4.19 -4.77
N ASP A 73 -3.72 5.32 -4.07
CA ASP A 73 -2.61 6.13 -3.55
C ASP A 73 -2.00 5.56 -2.25
N GLY A 74 -2.50 4.40 -1.81
CA GLY A 74 -2.01 3.69 -0.62
C GLY A 74 -2.59 4.20 0.70
N GLU A 75 -3.52 5.15 0.65
CA GLU A 75 -4.25 5.66 1.81
C GLU A 75 -5.42 4.74 2.16
N LEU A 76 -5.19 3.79 3.05
CA LEU A 76 -6.17 2.81 3.50
C LEU A 76 -7.00 3.30 4.70
N ALA A 77 -6.84 4.57 5.10
CA ALA A 77 -7.49 5.12 6.29
C ALA A 77 -8.95 5.51 6.06
N THR A 78 -9.33 5.77 4.82
CA THR A 78 -10.66 6.26 4.45
C THR A 78 -11.69 5.15 4.58
N LEU A 79 -12.70 5.35 5.43
CA LEU A 79 -13.88 4.49 5.55
C LEU A 79 -15.03 5.13 4.78
N LEU A 80 -15.79 4.30 4.07
CA LEU A 80 -17.00 4.73 3.38
C LEU A 80 -18.17 4.71 4.37
N ALA A 81 -18.82 5.88 4.50
CA ALA A 81 -19.90 6.09 5.48
C ALA A 81 -21.30 5.77 4.94
N TYR A 82 -21.42 5.14 3.76
CA TYR A 82 -22.71 4.75 3.21
C TYR A 82 -23.24 3.53 3.94
N ASP A 83 -24.38 3.68 4.64
CA ASP A 83 -24.99 2.64 5.49
C ASP A 83 -26.35 2.16 4.91
N GLY A 84 -26.47 2.13 3.59
CA GLY A 84 -27.63 1.58 2.90
C GLY A 84 -27.74 0.07 3.07
N SER A 85 -28.98 -0.44 3.05
CA SER A 85 -29.28 -1.89 3.03
C SER A 85 -29.43 -2.44 1.60
N ASP A 86 -28.91 -1.74 0.62
CA ASP A 86 -28.92 -2.05 -0.80
C ASP A 86 -27.56 -2.63 -1.26
N GLU A 87 -27.45 -2.96 -2.53
CA GLU A 87 -26.24 -3.51 -3.15
C GLU A 87 -25.04 -2.55 -3.02
N LEU A 88 -25.29 -1.25 -3.00
CA LEU A 88 -24.25 -0.25 -2.79
C LEU A 88 -23.73 -0.27 -1.35
N GLY A 89 -24.61 -0.46 -0.37
CA GLY A 89 -24.24 -0.65 1.02
C GLY A 89 -23.42 -1.92 1.23
N ASP A 90 -23.78 -3.01 0.56
CA ASP A 90 -22.98 -4.25 0.58
C ASP A 90 -21.58 -4.01 0.00
N LEU A 91 -21.47 -3.28 -1.10
CA LEU A 91 -20.19 -2.95 -1.72
C LEU A 91 -19.34 -2.06 -0.83
N CYS A 92 -19.92 -1.05 -0.17
CA CYS A 92 -19.21 -0.19 0.78
C CYS A 92 -18.72 -0.98 2.01
N ARG A 93 -19.53 -1.91 2.53
CA ARG A 93 -19.11 -2.83 3.61
C ARG A 93 -17.95 -3.71 3.19
N LEU A 94 -18.01 -4.30 2.00
CA LEU A 94 -16.92 -5.13 1.46
C LEU A 94 -15.64 -4.31 1.28
N TYR A 95 -15.74 -3.09 0.74
CA TYR A 95 -14.61 -2.17 0.64
C TYR A 95 -13.98 -1.90 2.01
N ASN A 96 -14.79 -1.51 3.01
CA ASN A 96 -14.32 -1.22 4.35
C ASN A 96 -13.62 -2.42 5.01
N GLN A 97 -14.17 -3.62 4.81
CA GLN A 97 -13.58 -4.86 5.31
C GLN A 97 -12.24 -5.14 4.64
N THR A 98 -12.15 -5.02 3.32
CA THR A 98 -10.92 -5.23 2.56
C THR A 98 -9.84 -4.20 2.92
N ALA A 99 -10.22 -2.93 3.03
CA ALA A 99 -9.32 -1.86 3.46
C ALA A 99 -8.76 -2.11 4.87
N LYS A 100 -9.61 -2.59 5.79
CA LYS A 100 -9.19 -2.96 7.15
C LYS A 100 -8.21 -4.13 7.14
N GLN A 101 -8.50 -5.19 6.38
CA GLN A 101 -7.61 -6.35 6.26
C GLN A 101 -6.23 -5.95 5.72
N LEU A 102 -6.21 -5.18 4.62
CA LEU A 102 -4.96 -4.76 4.00
C LEU A 102 -4.15 -3.83 4.91
N ARG A 103 -4.81 -2.97 5.69
CA ARG A 103 -4.15 -2.14 6.71
C ARG A 103 -3.50 -3.00 7.79
N GLN A 104 -4.22 -4.00 8.29
CA GLN A 104 -3.70 -4.93 9.30
C GLN A 104 -2.50 -5.71 8.76
N GLU A 105 -2.58 -6.18 7.51
CA GLU A 105 -1.49 -6.89 6.86
C GLU A 105 -0.24 -6.01 6.69
N LYS A 106 -0.41 -4.77 6.20
CA LYS A 106 0.70 -3.80 6.12
C LYS A 106 1.32 -3.52 7.49
N GLN A 107 0.51 -3.32 8.52
CA GLN A 107 1.01 -3.11 9.88
C GLN A 107 1.78 -4.32 10.40
N TRP A 108 1.29 -5.52 10.13
CA TRP A 108 1.96 -6.76 10.55
C TRP A 108 3.29 -6.95 9.84
N ILE A 109 3.37 -6.70 8.52
CA ILE A 109 4.62 -6.74 7.75
C ILE A 109 5.62 -5.73 8.32
N TYR A 110 5.19 -4.48 8.54
CA TYR A 110 6.04 -3.44 9.11
C TYR A 110 6.56 -3.79 10.52
N GLN A 111 5.71 -4.30 11.39
CA GLN A 111 6.11 -4.74 12.73
C GLN A 111 7.11 -5.89 12.68
N ARG A 112 6.89 -6.84 11.77
CA ARG A 112 7.81 -7.97 11.57
C ARG A 112 9.17 -7.50 11.06
N GLU A 113 9.19 -6.56 10.13
CA GLU A 113 10.42 -5.96 9.60
C GLU A 113 11.21 -5.26 10.71
N LEU A 114 10.54 -4.40 11.50
CA LEU A 114 11.15 -3.74 12.64
C LEU A 114 11.69 -4.74 13.68
N MET A 115 10.94 -5.80 13.94
CA MET A 115 11.37 -6.83 14.88
C MET A 115 12.63 -7.55 14.37
N LEU A 116 12.66 -7.93 13.09
CA LEU A 116 13.81 -8.58 12.49
C LEU A 116 15.04 -7.67 12.50
N ASP A 117 14.88 -6.39 12.11
CA ASP A 117 15.97 -5.42 12.19
C ASP A 117 16.48 -5.27 13.63
N LYS A 118 15.59 -5.14 14.60
CA LYS A 118 15.97 -5.03 16.01
C LYS A 118 16.75 -6.24 16.51
N VAL A 119 16.32 -7.45 16.14
CA VAL A 119 17.01 -8.70 16.50
C VAL A 119 18.42 -8.74 15.86
N LEU A 120 18.52 -8.42 14.58
CA LEU A 120 19.80 -8.39 13.87
C LEU A 120 20.74 -7.31 14.43
N GLN A 121 20.23 -6.10 14.70
CA GLN A 121 21.03 -5.01 15.26
C GLN A 121 21.51 -5.30 16.69
N SER A 122 20.76 -6.07 17.47
CA SER A 122 21.16 -6.47 18.84
C SER A 122 21.98 -7.75 18.89
N SER A 123 22.17 -8.43 17.74
CA SER A 123 22.99 -9.65 17.69
C SER A 123 24.46 -9.36 18.03
N PRO A 124 25.08 -10.19 18.87
CA PRO A 124 26.53 -10.09 19.10
C PRO A 124 27.36 -10.52 17.87
N GLN A 125 26.76 -11.26 16.96
CA GLN A 125 27.42 -11.65 15.70
C GLN A 125 27.45 -10.47 14.76
N ALA A 126 28.61 -10.20 14.13
CA ALA A 126 28.70 -9.20 13.08
C ALA A 126 28.10 -9.76 11.78
N VAL A 127 27.07 -9.08 11.26
CA VAL A 127 26.37 -9.47 10.04
C VAL A 127 26.51 -8.39 9.00
N LEU A 128 27.02 -8.76 7.82
CA LEU A 128 27.25 -7.89 6.69
C LEU A 128 26.66 -8.53 5.43
N LEU A 129 25.94 -7.76 4.63
CA LEU A 129 25.40 -8.17 3.35
C LEU A 129 25.87 -7.22 2.26
N THR A 130 26.44 -7.77 1.17
CA THR A 130 26.83 -6.99 -0.01
C THR A 130 26.07 -7.44 -1.25
N ASN A 131 25.94 -6.55 -2.22
CA ASN A 131 25.47 -6.90 -3.54
C ASN A 131 26.60 -7.58 -4.38
N ASP A 132 26.28 -7.96 -5.61
CA ASP A 132 27.22 -8.57 -6.55
C ASP A 132 28.37 -7.65 -7.00
N GLN A 133 28.21 -6.33 -6.81
CA GLN A 133 29.22 -5.30 -7.10
C GLN A 133 30.10 -4.99 -5.89
N GLY A 134 29.89 -5.62 -4.74
CA GLY A 134 30.68 -5.38 -3.52
C GLY A 134 30.20 -4.21 -2.66
N PHE A 135 29.07 -3.56 -3.00
CA PHE A 135 28.50 -2.51 -2.16
C PHE A 135 27.71 -3.10 -1.00
N ILE A 136 27.89 -2.53 0.18
CA ILE A 136 27.21 -2.94 1.40
C ILE A 136 25.72 -2.56 1.32
N VAL A 137 24.86 -3.53 1.42
CA VAL A 137 23.38 -3.37 1.42
C VAL A 137 22.84 -3.35 2.85
N TYR A 138 23.49 -4.07 3.76
CA TYR A 138 23.09 -4.14 5.17
C TYR A 138 24.29 -4.39 6.07
N SER A 139 24.28 -3.73 7.24
CA SER A 139 25.25 -3.96 8.32
C SER A 139 24.59 -3.82 9.68
N ASN A 140 24.84 -4.76 10.60
CA ASN A 140 24.38 -4.60 11.97
C ASN A 140 25.41 -3.83 12.83
N HIS A 141 25.01 -3.53 14.07
CA HIS A 141 25.87 -2.79 15.00
C HIS A 141 27.23 -3.48 15.23
N SER A 142 27.23 -4.80 15.40
CA SER A 142 28.45 -5.58 15.62
C SER A 142 29.38 -5.57 14.40
N ALA A 143 28.84 -5.57 13.18
CA ALA A 143 29.65 -5.45 11.95
C ALA A 143 30.30 -4.07 11.84
N ARG A 144 29.56 -3.00 12.16
CA ARG A 144 30.13 -1.64 12.20
C ARG A 144 31.25 -1.52 13.23
N SER A 145 31.07 -2.11 14.41
CA SER A 145 32.10 -2.14 15.45
C SER A 145 33.33 -2.97 15.04
N LEU A 146 33.12 -4.06 14.31
CA LEU A 146 34.21 -4.90 13.79
C LEU A 146 35.06 -4.13 12.75
N LEU A 147 34.41 -3.34 11.88
CA LEU A 147 35.04 -2.52 10.84
C LEU A 147 35.47 -1.12 11.34
N ASP A 148 35.34 -0.85 12.64
CA ASP A 148 35.63 0.44 13.29
C ASP A 148 34.92 1.64 12.65
N ALA A 149 33.71 1.41 12.15
CA ALA A 149 32.93 2.42 11.46
C ALA A 149 32.00 3.17 12.42
N LYS A 150 32.05 4.49 12.41
CA LYS A 150 31.25 5.39 13.28
C LYS A 150 29.86 5.71 12.70
N SER A 151 29.64 5.43 11.42
CA SER A 151 28.40 5.73 10.70
C SER A 151 27.83 4.50 10.02
N ALA A 152 26.64 4.63 9.43
CA ALA A 152 26.05 3.62 8.58
C ALA A 152 26.98 3.29 7.40
N LEU A 153 27.08 2.01 7.06
CA LEU A 153 27.95 1.50 6.00
C LEU A 153 27.21 1.23 4.69
N GLU A 154 25.90 1.34 4.71
CA GLU A 154 25.04 1.06 3.54
C GLU A 154 25.42 2.00 2.37
N GLY A 155 25.65 1.39 1.20
CA GLY A 155 26.10 2.09 0.00
C GLY A 155 27.62 2.31 -0.11
N ALA A 156 28.40 1.96 0.92
CA ALA A 156 29.85 1.97 0.83
C ALA A 156 30.37 0.71 0.12
N GLU A 157 31.47 0.82 -0.57
CA GLU A 157 32.19 -0.31 -1.17
C GLU A 157 33.00 -1.04 -0.10
N LEU A 158 32.82 -2.35 0.01
CA LEU A 158 33.46 -3.16 1.05
C LEU A 158 35.00 -3.10 0.93
N GLU A 159 35.57 -3.14 -0.26
CA GLU A 159 37.02 -3.09 -0.49
C GLU A 159 37.65 -1.83 0.10
N ASN A 160 37.03 -0.67 -0.09
CA ASN A 160 37.55 0.60 0.45
C ASN A 160 37.60 0.61 1.99
N LEU A 161 36.71 -0.13 2.64
CA LEU A 161 36.69 -0.28 4.10
C LEU A 161 37.73 -1.28 4.58
N LEU A 162 38.00 -2.30 3.78
CA LEU A 162 38.99 -3.32 4.09
C LEU A 162 40.41 -2.80 4.00
N ASP A 163 40.70 -1.85 3.11
CA ASP A 163 42.01 -1.20 3.00
C ASP A 163 42.41 -0.45 4.28
N SER A 164 41.42 0.03 5.04
CA SER A 164 41.66 0.69 6.33
C SER A 164 41.56 -0.26 7.54
N SER A 165 41.22 -1.54 7.29
CA SER A 165 40.97 -2.54 8.31
C SER A 165 42.18 -3.45 8.57
N CYS A 166 42.05 -4.38 9.54
CA CYS A 166 43.08 -5.36 9.82
C CYS A 166 43.33 -6.30 8.63
N GLU A 167 44.61 -6.49 8.22
CA GLU A 167 45.00 -7.34 7.10
C GLU A 167 44.45 -8.78 7.18
N GLN A 168 44.29 -9.29 8.39
CA GLN A 168 43.75 -10.64 8.63
C GLN A 168 42.25 -10.75 8.25
N LEU A 169 41.45 -9.69 8.54
CA LEU A 169 40.04 -9.61 8.15
C LEU A 169 39.92 -9.51 6.64
N THR A 170 40.71 -8.66 6.00
CA THR A 170 40.78 -8.51 4.55
C THR A 170 41.07 -9.84 3.86
N ARG A 171 42.11 -10.56 4.33
CA ARG A 171 42.44 -11.90 3.80
C ARG A 171 41.32 -12.92 3.99
N ALA A 172 40.61 -12.90 5.13
CA ALA A 172 39.48 -13.79 5.38
C ALA A 172 38.32 -13.55 4.39
N ILE A 173 37.95 -12.29 4.17
CA ILE A 173 36.89 -11.88 3.25
C ILE A 173 37.25 -12.22 1.81
N HIS A 174 38.48 -11.93 1.37
CA HIS A 174 38.93 -12.26 0.00
C HIS A 174 38.99 -13.78 -0.27
N LYS A 175 39.30 -14.59 0.74
CA LYS A 175 39.21 -16.05 0.58
C LYS A 175 37.77 -16.51 0.32
N GLY A 176 36.77 -15.80 0.82
CA GLY A 176 35.37 -16.11 0.61
C GLY A 176 34.92 -17.51 1.09
N VAL A 177 35.66 -18.10 2.01
CA VAL A 177 35.44 -19.44 2.53
C VAL A 177 35.31 -19.37 4.05
N ASP A 178 34.42 -20.17 4.59
CA ASP A 178 34.23 -20.31 6.04
C ASP A 178 35.56 -20.67 6.72
N GLY A 179 35.88 -19.97 7.79
CA GLY A 179 37.14 -20.21 8.48
C GLY A 179 37.35 -19.36 9.73
N LEU A 180 38.38 -19.75 10.47
CA LEU A 180 38.83 -19.02 11.66
C LEU A 180 39.92 -18.04 11.27
N PHE A 181 39.88 -16.85 11.86
CA PHE A 181 40.94 -15.86 11.78
C PHE A 181 41.10 -15.13 13.12
N THR A 182 42.29 -14.63 13.39
CA THR A 182 42.58 -13.94 14.64
C THR A 182 42.72 -12.45 14.35
N LEU A 183 42.07 -11.62 15.14
CA LEU A 183 42.23 -10.16 15.07
C LEU A 183 43.10 -9.70 16.23
N ASP A 184 44.22 -9.09 15.89
CA ASP A 184 45.13 -8.44 16.86
C ASP A 184 44.83 -6.94 16.84
N LYS A 185 44.11 -6.44 17.84
CA LYS A 185 43.91 -5.00 18.07
C LYS A 185 44.96 -4.51 19.04
N ALA A 186 45.63 -3.39 18.72
CA ALA A 186 46.78 -2.83 19.44
C ALA A 186 46.59 -2.62 20.97
N ASP A 187 45.35 -2.61 21.47
CA ASP A 187 45.01 -2.36 22.90
C ASP A 187 44.11 -3.45 23.51
N GLN A 188 43.89 -4.59 22.85
CA GLN A 188 43.01 -5.67 23.33
C GLN A 188 43.69 -7.03 23.12
N GLU A 189 43.32 -8.03 23.94
CA GLU A 189 43.73 -9.41 23.72
C GLU A 189 43.31 -9.91 22.34
N SER A 190 44.17 -10.71 21.70
CA SER A 190 43.92 -11.29 20.38
C SER A 190 42.61 -12.09 20.41
N GLN A 191 41.64 -11.71 19.56
CA GLN A 191 40.35 -12.35 19.48
C GLN A 191 40.28 -13.27 18.26
N THR A 192 39.84 -14.52 18.49
CA THR A 192 39.61 -15.46 17.39
C THR A 192 38.17 -15.35 16.92
N TRP A 193 38.00 -15.11 15.64
CA TRP A 193 36.70 -14.98 14.99
C TRP A 193 36.49 -16.11 14.00
N HIS A 194 35.25 -16.58 13.91
CA HIS A 194 34.80 -17.52 12.88
C HIS A 194 33.98 -16.75 11.86
N MET A 195 34.41 -16.79 10.59
CA MET A 195 33.64 -16.23 9.48
C MET A 195 32.86 -17.36 8.80
N ALA A 196 31.58 -17.15 8.61
CA ALA A 196 30.71 -17.95 7.75
C ALA A 196 30.19 -17.10 6.61
N THR A 197 30.17 -17.68 5.40
CA THR A 197 29.72 -16.98 4.19
C THR A 197 28.53 -17.68 3.57
N GLY A 198 27.67 -16.91 2.89
CA GLY A 198 26.52 -17.44 2.19
C GLY A 198 26.12 -16.58 1.00
N ARG A 199 25.57 -17.20 -0.02
CA ARG A 199 24.97 -16.48 -1.15
C ARG A 199 23.46 -16.50 -1.05
N LEU A 200 22.84 -15.33 -1.26
CA LEU A 200 21.39 -15.13 -1.26
C LEU A 200 20.97 -14.53 -2.60
N LEU A 201 19.83 -14.98 -3.11
CA LEU A 201 19.19 -14.38 -4.26
C LEU A 201 18.04 -13.49 -3.78
N LEU A 202 18.20 -12.15 -3.86
CA LEU A 202 17.20 -11.18 -3.51
C LEU A 202 16.87 -10.32 -4.74
N ASN A 203 15.59 -10.18 -5.08
CA ASN A 203 15.14 -9.41 -6.24
C ASN A 203 15.87 -9.76 -7.54
N ASN A 204 16.13 -11.05 -7.77
CA ASN A 204 16.85 -11.56 -8.93
C ASN A 204 18.33 -11.12 -9.03
N GLN A 205 18.92 -10.64 -7.94
CA GLN A 205 20.33 -10.26 -7.82
C GLN A 205 21.00 -11.09 -6.73
N PHE A 206 22.24 -11.52 -6.99
CA PHE A 206 23.02 -12.24 -5.99
C PHE A 206 23.56 -11.28 -4.94
N HIS A 207 23.47 -11.68 -3.70
CA HIS A 207 24.03 -10.97 -2.56
C HIS A 207 24.93 -11.93 -1.77
N GLN A 208 26.02 -11.41 -1.25
CA GLN A 208 26.95 -12.14 -0.41
C GLN A 208 26.72 -11.78 1.05
N LEU A 209 26.43 -12.79 1.86
CA LEU A 209 26.29 -12.67 3.31
C LEU A 209 27.60 -13.05 3.99
N TYR A 210 28.03 -12.25 4.94
CA TYR A 210 29.13 -12.54 5.85
C TYR A 210 28.64 -12.48 7.28
N VAL A 211 28.94 -13.51 8.05
CA VAL A 211 28.61 -13.60 9.48
C VAL A 211 29.88 -13.89 10.25
N PHE A 212 30.22 -13.02 11.18
CA PHE A 212 31.38 -13.16 12.04
C PHE A 212 30.94 -13.42 13.49
N LYS A 213 31.49 -14.47 14.08
CA LYS A 213 31.15 -14.92 15.42
C LYS A 213 32.39 -15.08 16.29
#